data_c89c6f7d4e35bb3d7a9bb0f8cccc79c7
#
_entry.id   c89c6f7d4e35bb3d7a9bb0f8cccc79c7
#
_cell.length_a   1.000
_cell.length_b   1.000
_cell.length_c   1.000
_cell.angle_alpha   90.00
_cell.angle_beta   90.00
_cell.angle_gamma   90.00
#
_symmetry.space_group_name_H-M   'P 1'
#
loop_
_entity.id
_entity.type
_entity.pdbx_description
1 polymer ?
#
loop_
_entity_poly.entity_id
_entity_poly.type
_entity_poly.pdbx_seq_one_letter_code
_entity_poly.pdbx_strand_id
1 'polypeptide(L)'
;EMVALPLLVLDLTGGSAVHLGLIMATRTAPAVVFGLVAGIFADNFDRRLVMLVTKIVVLILSALFVALLITDLLVLWQLYIFTFLRGASMAFDQPARRAIIPSIVPNNLVTNAVALTMGSVQIMRIAGAAGAGLIIGFGSLSAAFGTVVFLYAGAVIFTWFLDVPDHQRQAYRGIRHILTDFNESIRFAWGNATIRGVIIIGIGYAIFGMAFMQVFAPLFAKQVLGIGETGFGFMVSVMGIGGLIGALGLAAVSPTRNRGTLMLGFLAAFGALLVLFSGVTYLNSVVLAFIVVIFLGAGQSLFFPLMNAILVESAPEAMRGRVMGVLSLDRAMTALGGALAGIAAGALGVQLTQIIFGVGCLITAILMYTLYPALRRVQ
;
A
#
# COMPACT_ATOMS: atom_id res chain seq x y z
N GLU A 1 -11.56 -6.86 -2.54
CA GLU A 1 -10.41 -7.37 -3.31
C GLU A 1 -9.16 -7.56 -2.44
N MET A 2 -8.85 -6.63 -1.54
CA MET A 2 -7.71 -6.74 -0.60
C MET A 2 -7.77 -8.00 0.27
N VAL A 3 -8.96 -8.51 0.55
CA VAL A 3 -9.21 -9.76 1.26
C VAL A 3 -9.40 -10.93 0.28
N ALA A 4 -10.22 -10.75 -0.74
CA ALA A 4 -10.61 -11.83 -1.64
C ALA A 4 -9.46 -12.35 -2.54
N LEU A 5 -8.58 -11.47 -3.04
CA LEU A 5 -7.50 -11.87 -3.94
C LEU A 5 -6.46 -12.78 -3.27
N PRO A 6 -5.91 -12.45 -2.07
CA PRO A 6 -5.00 -13.37 -1.38
C PRO A 6 -5.63 -14.73 -1.08
N LEU A 7 -6.88 -14.77 -0.66
CA LEU A 7 -7.59 -16.00 -0.37
C LEU A 7 -7.75 -16.87 -1.62
N LEU A 8 -8.17 -16.25 -2.73
CA LEU A 8 -8.30 -16.94 -4.02
C LEU A 8 -6.97 -17.53 -4.50
N VAL A 9 -5.87 -16.79 -4.35
CA VAL A 9 -4.54 -17.29 -4.69
C VAL A 9 -4.22 -18.55 -3.87
N LEU A 10 -4.47 -18.51 -2.56
CA LEU A 10 -4.22 -19.65 -1.69
C LEU A 10 -5.13 -20.84 -2.03
N ASP A 11 -6.37 -20.60 -2.45
CA ASP A 11 -7.28 -21.67 -2.88
C ASP A 11 -6.82 -22.33 -4.19
N LEU A 12 -6.52 -21.54 -5.21
CA LEU A 12 -6.09 -22.04 -6.51
C LEU A 12 -4.72 -22.74 -6.49
N THR A 13 -3.87 -22.41 -5.52
CA THR A 13 -2.50 -22.91 -5.46
C THR A 13 -2.26 -23.93 -4.34
N GLY A 14 -3.34 -24.40 -3.67
CA GLY A 14 -3.20 -25.30 -2.54
C GLY A 14 -2.43 -24.71 -1.35
N GLY A 15 -2.56 -23.40 -1.13
CA GLY A 15 -1.90 -22.71 -0.01
C GLY A 15 -0.48 -22.21 -0.29
N SER A 16 -0.05 -22.12 -1.55
CA SER A 16 1.33 -21.73 -1.89
C SER A 16 1.65 -20.28 -1.52
N ALA A 17 2.53 -20.11 -0.54
CA ALA A 17 3.08 -18.81 -0.15
C ALA A 17 3.88 -18.16 -1.29
N VAL A 18 4.58 -18.95 -2.10
CA VAL A 18 5.36 -18.47 -3.25
C VAL A 18 4.48 -17.77 -4.27
N HIS A 19 3.40 -18.43 -4.70
CA HIS A 19 2.46 -17.83 -5.66
C HIS A 19 1.76 -16.61 -5.09
N LEU A 20 1.43 -16.61 -3.80
CA LEU A 20 0.87 -15.44 -3.14
C LEU A 20 1.83 -14.25 -3.20
N GLY A 21 3.08 -14.43 -2.80
CA GLY A 21 4.12 -13.39 -2.84
C GLY A 21 4.35 -12.85 -4.26
N LEU A 22 4.46 -13.74 -5.25
CA LEU A 22 4.66 -13.37 -6.65
C LEU A 22 3.45 -12.61 -7.24
N ILE A 23 2.22 -13.00 -6.92
CA ILE A 23 1.01 -12.28 -7.38
C ILE A 23 0.94 -10.89 -6.74
N MET A 24 1.26 -10.76 -5.45
CA MET A 24 1.31 -9.44 -4.79
C MET A 24 2.42 -8.56 -5.39
N ALA A 25 3.57 -9.13 -5.75
CA ALA A 25 4.61 -8.42 -6.48
C ALA A 25 4.14 -8.00 -7.89
N THR A 26 3.49 -8.89 -8.63
CA THR A 26 2.91 -8.62 -9.96
C THR A 26 1.88 -7.49 -9.91
N ARG A 27 1.10 -7.39 -8.84
CA ARG A 27 0.15 -6.29 -8.61
C ARG A 27 0.84 -4.94 -8.49
N THR A 28 2.01 -4.89 -7.89
CA THR A 28 2.73 -3.64 -7.57
C THR A 28 3.74 -3.26 -8.67
N ALA A 29 4.25 -4.25 -9.42
CA ALA A 29 5.24 -4.06 -10.49
C ALA A 29 4.84 -3.02 -11.55
N PRO A 30 3.58 -2.95 -12.03
CA PRO A 30 3.19 -1.94 -13.01
C PRO A 30 3.36 -0.50 -12.53
N ALA A 31 3.21 -0.25 -11.22
CA ALA A 31 3.41 1.08 -10.66
C ALA A 31 4.88 1.54 -10.77
N VAL A 32 5.81 0.61 -10.82
CA VAL A 32 7.24 0.89 -11.05
C VAL A 32 7.50 1.16 -12.53
N VAL A 33 6.97 0.29 -13.39
CA VAL A 33 7.19 0.37 -14.85
C VAL A 33 6.50 1.60 -15.44
N PHE A 34 5.25 1.85 -15.07
CA PHE A 34 4.42 2.89 -15.65
C PHE A 34 4.33 4.16 -14.80
N GLY A 35 4.89 4.18 -13.57
CA GLY A 35 4.70 5.30 -12.64
C GLY A 35 5.15 6.66 -13.18
N LEU A 36 6.30 6.71 -13.86
CA LEU A 36 6.80 7.93 -14.52
C LEU A 36 5.90 8.34 -15.69
N VAL A 37 5.53 7.36 -16.52
CA VAL A 37 4.65 7.59 -17.69
C VAL A 37 3.26 8.03 -17.24
N ALA A 38 2.74 7.43 -16.19
CA ALA A 38 1.42 7.77 -15.63
C ALA A 38 1.35 9.20 -15.09
N GLY A 39 2.44 9.69 -14.48
CA GLY A 39 2.55 11.10 -14.10
C GLY A 39 2.43 12.04 -15.30
N ILE A 40 3.16 11.75 -16.38
CA ILE A 40 3.09 12.50 -17.63
C ILE A 40 1.67 12.50 -18.20
N PHE A 41 1.00 11.34 -18.19
CA PHE A 41 -0.38 11.24 -18.66
C PHE A 41 -1.33 12.09 -17.83
N ALA A 42 -1.20 12.10 -16.50
CA ALA A 42 -2.04 12.91 -15.61
C ALA A 42 -1.85 14.42 -15.79
N ASP A 43 -0.68 14.85 -16.27
CA ASP A 43 -0.38 16.28 -16.52
C ASP A 43 -0.81 16.76 -17.91
N ASN A 44 -0.82 15.86 -18.91
CA ASN A 44 -1.06 16.23 -20.32
C ASN A 44 -2.45 15.86 -20.85
N PHE A 45 -3.11 14.88 -20.26
CA PHE A 45 -4.42 14.43 -20.69
C PHE A 45 -5.51 14.91 -19.73
N ASP A 46 -6.75 14.92 -20.21
CA ASP A 46 -7.90 15.18 -19.37
C ASP A 46 -7.96 14.16 -18.22
N ARG A 47 -7.79 14.66 -16.99
CA ARG A 47 -7.74 13.85 -15.77
C ARG A 47 -9.01 13.03 -15.57
N ARG A 48 -10.18 13.60 -15.92
CA ARG A 48 -11.45 12.88 -15.88
C ARG A 48 -11.46 11.72 -16.86
N LEU A 49 -11.00 11.97 -18.10
CA LEU A 49 -10.93 10.93 -19.13
C LEU A 49 -10.00 9.80 -18.72
N VAL A 50 -8.81 10.11 -18.18
CA VAL A 50 -7.87 9.11 -17.64
C VAL A 50 -8.52 8.28 -16.54
N MET A 51 -9.19 8.92 -15.58
CA MET A 51 -9.91 8.21 -14.50
C MET A 51 -11.06 7.36 -15.03
N LEU A 52 -11.79 7.84 -16.03
CA LEU A 52 -12.91 7.12 -16.63
C LEU A 52 -12.44 5.87 -17.37
N VAL A 53 -11.44 6.03 -18.25
CA VAL A 53 -10.87 4.92 -19.02
C VAL A 53 -10.30 3.85 -18.09
N THR A 54 -9.52 4.24 -17.08
CA THR A 54 -8.94 3.28 -16.12
C THR A 54 -10.02 2.54 -15.34
N LYS A 55 -11.12 3.20 -14.92
CA LYS A 55 -12.23 2.53 -14.23
C LYS A 55 -13.03 1.61 -15.14
N ILE A 56 -13.25 1.99 -16.41
CA ILE A 56 -13.90 1.12 -17.40
C ILE A 56 -13.04 -0.12 -17.65
N VAL A 57 -11.73 0.03 -17.83
CA VAL A 57 -10.81 -1.11 -17.98
C VAL A 57 -10.89 -2.04 -16.77
N VAL A 58 -10.85 -1.50 -15.55
CA VAL A 58 -10.95 -2.33 -14.34
C VAL A 58 -12.33 -2.97 -14.22
N LEU A 59 -13.41 -2.30 -14.60
CA LEU A 59 -14.76 -2.86 -14.62
C LEU A 59 -14.84 -4.06 -15.55
N ILE A 60 -14.37 -3.91 -16.81
CA ILE A 60 -14.36 -5.00 -17.80
C ILE A 60 -13.50 -6.16 -17.33
N LEU A 61 -12.28 -5.88 -16.83
CA LEU A 61 -11.40 -6.91 -16.30
C LEU A 61 -12.04 -7.64 -15.11
N SER A 62 -12.69 -6.92 -14.20
CA SER A 62 -13.35 -7.52 -13.05
C SER A 62 -14.57 -8.35 -13.45
N ALA A 63 -15.36 -7.91 -14.44
CA ALA A 63 -16.49 -8.67 -14.95
C ALA A 63 -16.04 -9.96 -15.65
N LEU A 64 -15.00 -9.88 -16.51
CA LEU A 64 -14.40 -11.06 -17.14
C LEU A 64 -13.85 -12.04 -16.08
N PHE A 65 -13.19 -11.52 -15.09
CA PHE A 65 -12.63 -12.31 -13.99
C PHE A 65 -13.72 -13.06 -13.21
N VAL A 66 -14.83 -12.41 -12.89
CA VAL A 66 -15.99 -13.03 -12.22
C VAL A 66 -16.61 -14.09 -13.11
N ALA A 67 -16.74 -13.83 -14.41
CA ALA A 67 -17.25 -14.82 -15.37
C ALA A 67 -16.39 -16.10 -15.40
N LEU A 68 -15.05 -15.94 -15.45
CA LEU A 68 -14.10 -17.06 -15.41
C LEU A 68 -14.16 -17.81 -14.07
N LEU A 69 -14.40 -17.09 -12.96
CA LEU A 69 -14.50 -17.70 -11.65
C LEU A 69 -15.80 -18.50 -11.46
N ILE A 70 -16.92 -18.00 -12.00
CA ILE A 70 -18.23 -18.69 -11.91
C ILE A 70 -18.26 -19.92 -12.84
N THR A 71 -17.56 -19.87 -13.96
CA THR A 71 -17.49 -20.99 -14.93
C THR A 71 -16.42 -22.02 -14.61
N ASP A 72 -15.71 -21.86 -13.48
CA ASP A 72 -14.56 -22.69 -13.08
C ASP A 72 -13.43 -22.79 -14.16
N LEU A 73 -13.38 -21.80 -15.05
CA LEU A 73 -12.34 -21.71 -16.11
C LEU A 73 -11.13 -20.86 -15.69
N LEU A 74 -11.12 -20.36 -14.46
CA LEU A 74 -10.04 -19.53 -13.95
C LEU A 74 -8.80 -20.38 -13.66
N VAL A 75 -7.68 -20.05 -14.33
CA VAL A 75 -6.39 -20.69 -14.11
C VAL A 75 -5.34 -19.68 -13.63
N LEU A 76 -4.29 -20.17 -13.00
CA LEU A 76 -3.30 -19.36 -12.28
C LEU A 76 -2.63 -18.28 -13.18
N TRP A 77 -2.27 -18.57 -14.43
CA TRP A 77 -1.63 -17.59 -15.32
C TRP A 77 -2.56 -16.40 -15.66
N GLN A 78 -3.88 -16.64 -15.78
CA GLN A 78 -4.87 -15.58 -15.99
C GLN A 78 -4.91 -14.63 -14.77
N LEU A 79 -4.76 -15.17 -13.56
CA LEU A 79 -4.70 -14.38 -12.34
C LEU A 79 -3.49 -13.44 -12.31
N TYR A 80 -2.32 -13.88 -12.80
CA TYR A 80 -1.15 -13.02 -12.97
C TYR A 80 -1.42 -11.88 -13.95
N ILE A 81 -2.00 -12.17 -15.12
CA ILE A 81 -2.33 -11.15 -16.13
C ILE A 81 -3.36 -10.17 -15.59
N PHE A 82 -4.44 -10.66 -14.98
CA PHE A 82 -5.48 -9.84 -14.37
C PHE A 82 -4.88 -8.88 -13.33
N THR A 83 -4.06 -9.40 -12.42
CA THR A 83 -3.45 -8.64 -11.36
C THR A 83 -2.48 -7.58 -11.89
N PHE A 84 -1.71 -7.91 -12.94
CA PHE A 84 -0.82 -6.98 -13.62
C PHE A 84 -1.58 -5.83 -14.29
N LEU A 85 -2.60 -6.14 -15.09
CA LEU A 85 -3.40 -5.14 -15.81
C LEU A 85 -4.15 -4.22 -14.86
N ARG A 86 -4.65 -4.77 -13.76
CA ARG A 86 -5.28 -4.00 -12.68
C ARG A 86 -4.28 -3.08 -11.98
N GLY A 87 -3.09 -3.59 -11.69
CA GLY A 87 -1.99 -2.78 -11.14
C GLY A 87 -1.59 -1.64 -12.08
N ALA A 88 -1.54 -1.90 -13.39
CA ALA A 88 -1.30 -0.89 -14.41
C ALA A 88 -2.38 0.19 -14.41
N SER A 89 -3.66 -0.20 -14.39
CA SER A 89 -4.78 0.75 -14.31
C SER A 89 -4.69 1.64 -13.07
N MET A 90 -4.32 1.07 -11.91
CA MET A 90 -4.09 1.85 -10.67
C MET A 90 -2.92 2.82 -10.79
N ALA A 91 -1.87 2.47 -11.53
CA ALA A 91 -0.72 3.36 -11.73
C ALA A 91 -1.12 4.66 -12.42
N PHE A 92 -2.07 4.62 -13.36
CA PHE A 92 -2.59 5.79 -14.07
C PHE A 92 -3.72 6.51 -13.30
N ASP A 93 -4.62 5.78 -12.62
CA ASP A 93 -5.75 6.37 -11.86
C ASP A 93 -5.27 7.23 -10.68
N GLN A 94 -4.29 6.76 -9.93
CA GLN A 94 -3.85 7.44 -8.69
C GLN A 94 -3.34 8.86 -8.88
N PRO A 95 -2.42 9.17 -9.83
CA PRO A 95 -1.95 10.54 -10.04
C PRO A 95 -3.08 11.44 -10.57
N ALA A 96 -3.90 10.97 -11.51
CA ALA A 96 -5.04 11.72 -12.03
C ALA A 96 -6.04 12.10 -10.93
N ARG A 97 -6.39 11.14 -10.07
CA ARG A 97 -7.30 11.35 -8.93
C ARG A 97 -6.75 12.34 -7.89
N ARG A 98 -5.46 12.30 -7.60
CA ARG A 98 -4.83 13.26 -6.68
C ARG A 98 -4.79 14.66 -7.25
N ALA A 99 -4.56 14.78 -8.55
CA ALA A 99 -4.47 16.05 -9.25
C ALA A 99 -5.82 16.74 -9.45
N ILE A 100 -6.93 15.97 -9.45
CA ILE A 100 -8.28 16.52 -9.66
C ILE A 100 -8.82 17.21 -8.39
N ILE A 101 -8.44 16.78 -7.19
CA ILE A 101 -8.99 17.32 -5.93
C ILE A 101 -8.81 18.82 -5.81
N PRO A 102 -7.62 19.41 -6.03
CA PRO A 102 -7.43 20.85 -5.95
C PRO A 102 -8.16 21.64 -7.05
N SER A 103 -8.54 21.00 -8.16
CA SER A 103 -9.21 21.67 -9.28
C SER A 103 -10.73 21.76 -9.14
N ILE A 104 -11.33 20.96 -8.25
CA ILE A 104 -12.78 20.89 -8.04
C ILE A 104 -13.26 21.56 -6.75
N VAL A 105 -12.32 22.05 -5.90
CA VAL A 105 -12.67 22.73 -4.65
C VAL A 105 -11.97 24.10 -4.58
N PRO A 106 -12.56 25.08 -3.88
CA PRO A 106 -11.90 26.36 -3.61
C PRO A 106 -10.56 26.16 -2.85
N ASN A 107 -9.58 27.03 -3.13
CA ASN A 107 -8.23 26.91 -2.59
C ASN A 107 -8.18 26.83 -1.06
N ASN A 108 -9.06 27.53 -0.35
CA ASN A 108 -9.16 27.51 1.10
C ASN A 108 -9.70 26.19 1.67
N LEU A 109 -10.33 25.34 0.85
CA LEU A 109 -10.91 24.05 1.24
C LEU A 109 -10.07 22.83 0.79
N VAL A 110 -8.99 23.04 0.02
CA VAL A 110 -8.17 21.95 -0.53
C VAL A 110 -7.64 21.03 0.58
N THR A 111 -7.14 21.58 1.68
CA THR A 111 -6.64 20.79 2.82
C THR A 111 -7.74 19.92 3.43
N ASN A 112 -8.94 20.49 3.61
CA ASN A 112 -10.10 19.77 4.12
C ASN A 112 -10.56 18.66 3.16
N ALA A 113 -10.58 18.93 1.85
CA ALA A 113 -10.95 17.95 0.82
C ALA A 113 -9.97 16.77 0.78
N VAL A 114 -8.66 17.04 0.89
CA VAL A 114 -7.64 15.99 0.98
C VAL A 114 -7.81 15.17 2.25
N ALA A 115 -8.00 15.81 3.41
CA ALA A 115 -8.22 15.13 4.68
C ALA A 115 -9.48 14.25 4.64
N LEU A 116 -10.60 14.77 4.10
CA LEU A 116 -11.84 14.02 3.94
C LEU A 116 -11.66 12.81 3.02
N THR A 117 -10.94 12.98 1.91
CA THR A 117 -10.62 11.89 0.97
C THR A 117 -9.81 10.80 1.66
N MET A 118 -8.77 11.17 2.41
CA MET A 118 -7.95 10.18 3.14
C MET A 118 -8.75 9.47 4.24
N GLY A 119 -9.59 10.21 4.97
CA GLY A 119 -10.49 9.64 5.98
C GLY A 119 -11.48 8.65 5.36
N SER A 120 -12.10 9.01 4.24
CA SER A 120 -13.03 8.14 3.50
C SER A 120 -12.34 6.85 3.02
N VAL A 121 -11.13 6.94 2.49
CA VAL A 121 -10.34 5.76 2.09
C VAL A 121 -10.08 4.85 3.28
N GLN A 122 -9.77 5.40 4.45
CA GLN A 122 -9.49 4.60 5.64
C GLN A 122 -10.76 3.92 6.18
N ILE A 123 -11.88 4.64 6.23
CA ILE A 123 -13.18 4.07 6.63
C ILE A 123 -13.58 2.95 5.68
N MET A 124 -13.48 3.19 4.36
CA MET A 124 -13.82 2.17 3.36
C MET A 124 -12.85 0.98 3.38
N ARG A 125 -11.61 1.16 3.78
CA ARG A 125 -10.67 0.05 3.99
C ARG A 125 -11.13 -0.86 5.13
N ILE A 126 -11.59 -0.29 6.24
CA ILE A 126 -12.11 -1.04 7.40
C ILE A 126 -13.42 -1.74 7.04
N ALA A 127 -14.42 -0.97 6.60
CA ALA A 127 -15.74 -1.49 6.27
C ALA A 127 -15.69 -2.49 5.10
N GLY A 128 -14.89 -2.19 4.08
CA GLY A 128 -14.73 -3.05 2.92
C GLY A 128 -14.02 -4.37 3.23
N ALA A 129 -13.08 -4.39 4.17
CA ALA A 129 -12.42 -5.63 4.61
C ALA A 129 -13.38 -6.52 5.42
N ALA A 130 -14.10 -5.93 6.37
CA ALA A 130 -15.12 -6.65 7.14
C ALA A 130 -16.24 -7.19 6.22
N GLY A 131 -16.76 -6.31 5.34
CA GLY A 131 -17.80 -6.69 4.38
C GLY A 131 -17.34 -7.80 3.43
N ALA A 132 -16.11 -7.73 2.91
CA ALA A 132 -15.55 -8.78 2.07
C ALA A 132 -15.42 -10.12 2.84
N GLY A 133 -14.93 -10.08 4.08
CA GLY A 133 -14.83 -11.27 4.92
C GLY A 133 -16.19 -11.92 5.19
N LEU A 134 -17.22 -11.11 5.45
CA LEU A 134 -18.60 -11.60 5.64
C LEU A 134 -19.18 -12.16 4.33
N ILE A 135 -19.04 -11.45 3.20
CA ILE A 135 -19.54 -11.92 1.91
C ILE A 135 -18.89 -13.24 1.51
N ILE A 136 -17.59 -13.42 1.77
CA ILE A 136 -16.88 -14.66 1.47
C ILE A 136 -17.33 -15.77 2.44
N GLY A 137 -17.40 -15.46 3.73
CA GLY A 137 -17.73 -16.45 4.77
C GLY A 137 -19.18 -16.97 4.72
N PHE A 138 -20.15 -16.12 4.37
CA PHE A 138 -21.56 -16.50 4.25
C PHE A 138 -22.01 -16.80 2.81
N GLY A 139 -21.20 -16.45 1.83
CA GLY A 139 -21.52 -16.59 0.42
C GLY A 139 -20.41 -17.32 -0.34
N SER A 140 -19.70 -16.57 -1.19
CA SER A 140 -18.61 -17.13 -1.99
C SER A 140 -17.58 -16.06 -2.37
N LEU A 141 -16.40 -16.52 -2.81
CA LEU A 141 -15.39 -15.66 -3.44
C LEU A 141 -15.94 -14.95 -4.68
N SER A 142 -16.76 -15.65 -5.48
CA SER A 142 -17.42 -15.06 -6.66
C SER A 142 -18.36 -13.91 -6.28
N ALA A 143 -19.11 -14.02 -5.19
CA ALA A 143 -19.96 -12.94 -4.69
C ALA A 143 -19.14 -11.72 -4.24
N ALA A 144 -17.99 -11.93 -3.58
CA ALA A 144 -17.11 -10.85 -3.19
C ALA A 144 -16.51 -10.10 -4.40
N PHE A 145 -16.08 -10.84 -5.44
CA PHE A 145 -15.62 -10.22 -6.68
C PHE A 145 -16.76 -9.58 -7.49
N GLY A 146 -17.97 -10.16 -7.47
CA GLY A 146 -19.19 -9.56 -8.04
C GLY A 146 -19.52 -8.20 -7.40
N THR A 147 -19.35 -8.08 -6.09
CA THR A 147 -19.48 -6.80 -5.39
C THR A 147 -18.47 -5.77 -5.91
N VAL A 148 -17.24 -6.18 -6.25
CA VAL A 148 -16.23 -5.28 -6.84
C VAL A 148 -16.70 -4.77 -8.19
N VAL A 149 -17.29 -5.63 -9.06
CA VAL A 149 -17.87 -5.23 -10.35
C VAL A 149 -18.96 -4.17 -10.16
N PHE A 150 -19.88 -4.41 -9.24
CA PHE A 150 -20.97 -3.46 -8.92
C PHE A 150 -20.42 -2.10 -8.46
N LEU A 151 -19.45 -2.10 -7.55
CA LEU A 151 -18.84 -0.87 -7.05
C LEU A 151 -18.07 -0.11 -8.13
N TYR A 152 -17.39 -0.82 -9.05
CA TYR A 152 -16.72 -0.17 -10.19
C TYR A 152 -17.70 0.38 -11.21
N ALA A 153 -18.83 -0.28 -11.44
CA ALA A 153 -19.90 0.26 -12.28
C ALA A 153 -20.43 1.60 -11.70
N GLY A 154 -20.68 1.64 -10.40
CA GLY A 154 -21.03 2.88 -9.70
C GLY A 154 -19.94 3.94 -9.84
N ALA A 155 -18.67 3.57 -9.65
CA ALA A 155 -17.53 4.50 -9.79
C ALA A 155 -17.39 5.06 -11.22
N VAL A 156 -17.67 4.27 -12.26
CA VAL A 156 -17.72 4.73 -13.66
C VAL A 156 -18.83 5.76 -13.83
N ILE A 157 -20.05 5.46 -13.34
CA ILE A 157 -21.20 6.36 -13.43
C ILE A 157 -20.89 7.71 -12.75
N PHE A 158 -20.43 7.68 -11.49
CA PHE A 158 -20.09 8.92 -10.77
C PHE A 158 -18.95 9.70 -11.42
N THR A 159 -17.95 9.02 -11.99
CA THR A 159 -16.86 9.70 -12.70
C THR A 159 -17.35 10.30 -14.02
N TRP A 160 -18.33 9.67 -14.68
CA TRP A 160 -18.96 10.20 -15.89
C TRP A 160 -19.70 11.53 -15.65
N PHE A 161 -20.34 11.69 -14.50
CA PHE A 161 -21.04 12.92 -14.14
C PHE A 161 -20.15 13.96 -13.42
N LEU A 162 -18.87 13.65 -13.22
CA LEU A 162 -17.95 14.56 -12.56
C LEU A 162 -17.63 15.74 -13.50
N ASP A 163 -18.02 16.94 -13.09
CA ASP A 163 -17.66 18.17 -13.79
C ASP A 163 -16.29 18.65 -13.31
N VAL A 164 -15.35 18.74 -14.24
CA VAL A 164 -13.97 19.12 -13.97
C VAL A 164 -13.63 20.31 -14.85
N PRO A 165 -13.23 21.45 -14.27
CA PRO A 165 -12.79 22.59 -15.05
C PRO A 165 -11.66 22.23 -16.00
N ASP A 166 -11.67 22.83 -17.19
CA ASP A 166 -10.61 22.64 -18.18
C ASP A 166 -9.23 22.94 -17.58
N HIS A 167 -8.37 21.97 -17.64
CA HIS A 167 -7.01 22.07 -17.12
C HIS A 167 -6.10 22.67 -18.19
N GLN A 168 -5.41 23.78 -17.86
CA GLN A 168 -4.35 24.29 -18.73
C GLN A 168 -3.26 23.23 -18.85
N ARG A 169 -3.15 22.64 -20.05
CA ARG A 169 -2.14 21.64 -20.37
C ARG A 169 -0.75 22.26 -20.18
N GLN A 170 0.03 21.71 -19.28
CA GLN A 170 1.43 22.10 -19.17
C GLN A 170 2.17 21.60 -20.43
N ALA A 171 3.06 22.43 -20.97
CA ALA A 171 3.83 22.04 -22.15
C ALA A 171 4.62 20.76 -21.87
N TYR A 172 4.45 19.76 -22.72
CA TYR A 172 5.10 18.45 -22.61
C TYR A 172 6.63 18.63 -22.61
N ARG A 173 7.23 18.35 -21.45
CA ARG A 173 8.67 18.38 -21.24
C ARG A 173 9.31 17.04 -21.57
N GLY A 174 9.25 16.48 -22.69
CA GLY A 174 9.82 15.23 -23.15
C GLY A 174 10.37 14.22 -22.10
N ILE A 175 10.24 12.92 -22.35
CA ILE A 175 10.69 11.84 -21.42
C ILE A 175 12.15 12.01 -20.98
N ARG A 176 13.01 12.54 -21.87
CA ARG A 176 14.43 12.74 -21.60
C ARG A 176 14.67 13.76 -20.48
N HIS A 177 13.84 14.79 -20.39
CA HIS A 177 13.91 15.80 -19.33
C HIS A 177 13.49 15.22 -17.96
N ILE A 178 12.45 14.38 -17.98
CA ILE A 178 11.95 13.70 -16.76
C ILE A 178 12.98 12.72 -16.22
N LEU A 179 13.67 11.97 -17.08
CA LEU A 179 14.75 11.07 -16.66
C LEU A 179 15.95 11.86 -16.10
N THR A 180 16.27 13.02 -16.67
CA THR A 180 17.30 13.91 -16.14
C THR A 180 16.90 14.45 -14.77
N ASP A 181 15.66 14.94 -14.63
CA ASP A 181 15.10 15.41 -13.36
C ASP A 181 15.07 14.31 -12.29
N PHE A 182 14.77 13.08 -12.68
CA PHE A 182 14.79 11.93 -11.78
C PHE A 182 16.21 11.59 -11.30
N ASN A 183 17.19 11.58 -12.21
CA ASN A 183 18.60 11.37 -11.86
C ASN A 183 19.15 12.47 -10.95
N GLU A 184 18.80 13.73 -11.22
CA GLU A 184 19.17 14.86 -10.34
C GLU A 184 18.53 14.69 -8.96
N SER A 185 17.28 14.23 -8.90
CA SER A 185 16.56 13.97 -7.65
C SER A 185 17.25 12.89 -6.81
N ILE A 186 17.65 11.78 -7.44
CA ILE A 186 18.39 10.71 -6.79
C ILE A 186 19.73 11.25 -6.29
N ARG A 187 20.47 11.99 -7.11
CA ARG A 187 21.76 12.54 -6.73
C ARG A 187 21.65 13.52 -5.56
N PHE A 188 20.64 14.38 -5.58
CA PHE A 188 20.35 15.29 -4.47
C PHE A 188 19.98 14.53 -3.20
N ALA A 189 19.06 13.54 -3.30
CA ALA A 189 18.62 12.74 -2.18
C ALA A 189 19.79 11.96 -1.53
N TRP A 190 20.69 11.42 -2.34
CA TRP A 190 21.89 10.73 -1.86
C TRP A 190 22.94 11.67 -1.26
N GLY A 191 23.01 12.92 -1.71
CA GLY A 191 23.89 13.96 -1.16
C GLY A 191 23.46 14.47 0.21
N ASN A 192 22.16 14.40 0.53
CA ASN A 192 21.61 14.86 1.82
C ASN A 192 21.49 13.68 2.79
N ALA A 193 22.25 13.73 3.89
CA ALA A 193 22.29 12.64 4.87
C ALA A 193 20.91 12.32 5.50
N THR A 194 20.09 13.34 5.77
CA THR A 194 18.75 13.16 6.34
C THR A 194 17.81 12.50 5.33
N ILE A 195 17.75 13.03 4.11
CA ILE A 195 16.86 12.49 3.06
C ILE A 195 17.27 11.07 2.70
N ARG A 196 18.56 10.81 2.53
CA ARG A 196 19.10 9.46 2.29
C ARG A 196 18.72 8.50 3.40
N GLY A 197 18.88 8.93 4.66
CA GLY A 197 18.50 8.12 5.82
C GLY A 197 17.01 7.76 5.83
N VAL A 198 16.13 8.72 5.56
CA VAL A 198 14.67 8.50 5.50
C VAL A 198 14.30 7.55 4.36
N ILE A 199 14.95 7.67 3.18
CA ILE A 199 14.71 6.76 2.05
C ILE A 199 15.14 5.33 2.40
N ILE A 200 16.30 5.14 3.04
CA ILE A 200 16.77 3.80 3.44
C ILE A 200 15.81 3.17 4.47
N ILE A 201 15.31 3.96 5.43
CA ILE A 201 14.28 3.49 6.38
C ILE A 201 13.00 3.10 5.63
N GLY A 202 12.56 3.92 4.65
CA GLY A 202 11.41 3.62 3.80
C GLY A 202 11.59 2.30 3.04
N ILE A 203 12.76 2.07 2.44
CA ILE A 203 13.10 0.82 1.76
C ILE A 203 13.05 -0.38 2.72
N GLY A 204 13.64 -0.25 3.91
CA GLY A 204 13.60 -1.30 4.93
C GLY A 204 12.16 -1.64 5.35
N TYR A 205 11.34 -0.63 5.60
CA TYR A 205 9.93 -0.83 5.90
C TYR A 205 9.15 -1.42 4.72
N ALA A 206 9.42 -0.99 3.48
CA ALA A 206 8.76 -1.51 2.29
C ALA A 206 9.04 -3.00 2.08
N ILE A 207 10.30 -3.43 2.25
CA ILE A 207 10.70 -4.83 2.09
C ILE A 207 10.17 -5.68 3.25
N PHE A 208 10.45 -5.29 4.49
CA PHE A 208 10.21 -6.13 5.66
C PHE A 208 8.86 -5.88 6.32
N GLY A 209 8.39 -4.64 6.40
CA GLY A 209 7.16 -4.28 7.09
C GLY A 209 5.90 -4.51 6.26
N MET A 210 5.90 -4.06 4.99
CA MET A 210 4.73 -4.12 4.12
C MET A 210 4.36 -5.57 3.71
N ALA A 211 5.31 -6.50 3.77
CA ALA A 211 5.09 -7.91 3.49
C ALA A 211 4.06 -8.55 4.44
N PHE A 212 3.92 -8.03 5.68
CA PHE A 212 2.94 -8.54 6.63
C PHE A 212 1.54 -8.56 6.04
N MET A 213 1.05 -7.42 5.59
CA MET A 213 -0.32 -7.29 5.10
C MET A 213 -0.55 -8.03 3.77
N GLN A 214 0.48 -8.08 2.92
CA GLN A 214 0.34 -8.63 1.57
C GLN A 214 0.45 -10.15 1.53
N VAL A 215 1.32 -10.73 2.36
CA VAL A 215 1.68 -12.14 2.29
C VAL A 215 1.43 -12.87 3.61
N PHE A 216 1.94 -12.34 4.72
CA PHE A 216 1.87 -13.07 5.98
C PHE A 216 0.45 -13.10 6.57
N ALA A 217 -0.26 -11.98 6.60
CA ALA A 217 -1.59 -11.91 7.21
C ALA A 217 -2.58 -12.96 6.64
N PRO A 218 -2.75 -13.13 5.31
CA PRO A 218 -3.61 -14.19 4.78
C PRO A 218 -3.08 -15.59 5.05
N LEU A 219 -1.75 -15.81 5.03
CA LEU A 219 -1.15 -17.11 5.36
C LEU A 219 -1.37 -17.47 6.82
N PHE A 220 -1.17 -16.52 7.75
CA PHE A 220 -1.46 -16.75 9.16
C PHE A 220 -2.93 -17.04 9.40
N ALA A 221 -3.84 -16.28 8.78
CA ALA A 221 -5.26 -16.47 8.95
C ALA A 221 -5.71 -17.87 8.50
N LYS A 222 -5.21 -18.34 7.35
CA LYS A 222 -5.64 -19.60 6.75
C LYS A 222 -4.88 -20.82 7.25
N GLN A 223 -3.55 -20.73 7.38
CA GLN A 223 -2.70 -21.89 7.63
C GLN A 223 -2.27 -22.05 9.09
N VAL A 224 -2.14 -20.95 9.84
CA VAL A 224 -1.59 -20.99 11.21
C VAL A 224 -2.69 -20.85 12.24
N LEU A 225 -3.55 -19.83 12.12
CA LEU A 225 -4.61 -19.56 13.10
C LEU A 225 -5.92 -20.31 12.78
N GLY A 226 -6.10 -20.80 11.55
CA GLY A 226 -7.30 -21.52 11.13
C GLY A 226 -8.59 -20.72 11.24
N ILE A 227 -8.53 -19.38 11.21
CA ILE A 227 -9.71 -18.50 11.36
C ILE A 227 -10.49 -18.30 10.06
N GLY A 228 -10.01 -18.89 8.96
CA GLY A 228 -10.69 -18.85 7.66
C GLY A 228 -10.79 -17.47 7.04
N GLU A 229 -11.66 -17.38 6.04
CA GLU A 229 -11.84 -16.18 5.20
C GLU A 229 -12.45 -15.02 5.99
N THR A 230 -13.48 -15.31 6.77
CA THR A 230 -14.18 -14.33 7.62
C THR A 230 -13.21 -13.76 8.66
N GLY A 231 -12.44 -14.64 9.32
CA GLY A 231 -11.44 -14.23 10.30
C GLY A 231 -10.34 -13.34 9.70
N PHE A 232 -9.91 -13.62 8.46
CA PHE A 232 -8.96 -12.76 7.75
C PHE A 232 -9.56 -11.38 7.47
N GLY A 233 -10.82 -11.30 7.02
CA GLY A 233 -11.51 -10.02 6.82
C GLY A 233 -11.59 -9.20 8.11
N PHE A 234 -11.92 -9.84 9.24
CA PHE A 234 -11.92 -9.19 10.56
C PHE A 234 -10.52 -8.76 10.98
N MET A 235 -9.48 -9.56 10.73
CA MET A 235 -8.10 -9.21 11.06
C MET A 235 -7.64 -7.94 10.31
N VAL A 236 -7.98 -7.82 9.02
CA VAL A 236 -7.71 -6.61 8.22
C VAL A 236 -8.48 -5.41 8.77
N SER A 237 -9.73 -5.59 9.18
CA SER A 237 -10.56 -4.52 9.75
C SER A 237 -10.03 -4.04 11.10
N VAL A 238 -9.65 -4.95 11.97
CA VAL A 238 -9.03 -4.66 13.28
C VAL A 238 -7.71 -3.92 13.11
N MET A 239 -6.90 -4.31 12.12
CA MET A 239 -5.69 -3.58 11.75
C MET A 239 -6.02 -2.16 11.27
N GLY A 240 -7.10 -1.99 10.52
CA GLY A 240 -7.60 -0.68 10.09
C GLY A 240 -8.05 0.20 11.26
N ILE A 241 -8.73 -0.36 12.25
CA ILE A 241 -9.12 0.33 13.50
C ILE A 241 -7.86 0.77 14.26
N GLY A 242 -6.88 -0.13 14.42
CA GLY A 242 -5.58 0.22 15.00
C GLY A 242 -4.93 1.39 14.28
N GLY A 243 -4.97 1.37 12.93
CA GLY A 243 -4.47 2.46 12.09
C GLY A 243 -5.17 3.79 12.33
N LEU A 244 -6.49 3.78 12.53
CA LEU A 244 -7.25 4.98 12.86
C LEU A 244 -6.84 5.53 14.23
N ILE A 245 -6.74 4.67 15.24
CA ILE A 245 -6.29 5.04 16.60
C ILE A 245 -4.88 5.64 16.53
N GLY A 246 -3.95 5.03 15.80
CA GLY A 246 -2.59 5.53 15.62
C GLY A 246 -2.57 6.91 14.96
N ALA A 247 -3.31 7.11 13.88
CA ALA A 247 -3.39 8.38 13.17
C ALA A 247 -3.96 9.50 14.05
N LEU A 248 -5.03 9.23 14.82
CA LEU A 248 -5.61 10.18 15.77
C LEU A 248 -4.65 10.49 16.93
N GLY A 249 -3.95 9.46 17.45
CA GLY A 249 -2.94 9.62 18.47
C GLY A 249 -1.77 10.52 18.02
N LEU A 250 -1.28 10.34 16.79
CA LEU A 250 -0.25 11.21 16.21
C LEU A 250 -0.73 12.65 16.08
N ALA A 251 -1.96 12.85 15.60
CA ALA A 251 -2.54 14.18 15.47
C ALA A 251 -2.69 14.89 16.82
N ALA A 252 -3.06 14.16 17.88
CA ALA A 252 -3.22 14.71 19.23
C ALA A 252 -1.88 15.10 19.88
N VAL A 253 -0.82 14.33 19.61
CA VAL A 253 0.51 14.61 20.22
C VAL A 253 1.28 15.68 19.45
N SER A 254 0.99 15.87 18.15
CA SER A 254 1.66 16.84 17.24
C SER A 254 3.17 16.91 17.50
N PRO A 255 3.94 15.85 17.17
CA PRO A 255 5.35 15.80 17.53
C PRO A 255 6.09 16.93 16.82
N THR A 256 6.47 17.95 17.60
CA THR A 256 7.22 19.11 17.12
C THR A 256 8.73 18.92 17.24
N ARG A 257 9.17 17.86 17.92
CA ARG A 257 10.57 17.64 18.26
C ARG A 257 10.96 16.17 18.06
N ASN A 258 12.15 15.94 17.51
CA ASN A 258 12.75 14.59 17.35
C ASN A 258 11.96 13.63 16.43
N ARG A 259 11.37 14.12 15.34
CA ARG A 259 10.57 13.31 14.40
C ARG A 259 11.35 12.14 13.80
N GLY A 260 12.64 12.33 13.52
CA GLY A 260 13.49 11.25 13.01
C GLY A 260 13.68 10.11 14.03
N THR A 261 13.91 10.44 15.31
CA THR A 261 14.00 9.44 16.39
C THR A 261 12.66 8.72 16.59
N LEU A 262 11.55 9.45 16.49
CA LEU A 262 10.21 8.89 16.58
C LEU A 262 9.94 7.90 15.45
N MET A 263 10.31 8.24 14.20
CA MET A 263 10.17 7.35 13.04
C MET A 263 10.99 6.06 13.21
N LEU A 264 12.22 6.15 13.72
CA LEU A 264 13.06 4.98 14.03
C LEU A 264 12.45 4.12 15.14
N GLY A 265 11.92 4.77 16.20
CA GLY A 265 11.21 4.10 17.29
C GLY A 265 9.98 3.33 16.79
N PHE A 266 9.20 3.93 15.88
CA PHE A 266 8.06 3.24 15.27
C PHE A 266 8.47 2.06 14.39
N LEU A 267 9.56 2.17 13.62
CA LEU A 267 10.05 1.05 12.83
C LEU A 267 10.53 -0.10 13.73
N ALA A 268 11.24 0.21 14.81
CA ALA A 268 11.69 -0.77 15.77
C ALA A 268 10.49 -1.44 16.49
N ALA A 269 9.53 -0.64 16.97
CA ALA A 269 8.32 -1.16 17.60
C ALA A 269 7.51 -2.03 16.65
N PHE A 270 7.38 -1.62 15.38
CA PHE A 270 6.71 -2.41 14.35
C PHE A 270 7.40 -3.75 14.11
N GLY A 271 8.74 -3.75 13.99
CA GLY A 271 9.53 -4.98 13.88
C GLY A 271 9.37 -5.90 15.10
N ALA A 272 9.40 -5.34 16.30
CA ALA A 272 9.17 -6.11 17.53
C ALA A 272 7.74 -6.71 17.59
N LEU A 273 6.73 -5.95 17.15
CA LEU A 273 5.35 -6.43 17.05
C LEU A 273 5.19 -7.55 16.01
N LEU A 274 5.92 -7.50 14.88
CA LEU A 274 5.94 -8.59 13.91
C LEU A 274 6.51 -9.89 14.50
N VAL A 275 7.61 -9.79 15.26
CA VAL A 275 8.20 -10.93 15.98
C VAL A 275 7.22 -11.44 17.05
N LEU A 276 6.64 -10.53 17.84
CA LEU A 276 5.66 -10.86 18.88
C LEU A 276 4.43 -11.53 18.28
N PHE A 277 3.91 -11.04 17.16
CA PHE A 277 2.77 -11.63 16.46
C PHE A 277 3.06 -13.10 16.11
N SER A 278 4.20 -13.37 15.49
CA SER A 278 4.58 -14.75 15.19
C SER A 278 4.74 -15.58 16.46
N GLY A 279 5.36 -15.05 17.52
CA GLY A 279 5.51 -15.72 18.81
C GLY A 279 4.17 -16.09 19.45
N VAL A 280 3.19 -15.18 19.42
CA VAL A 280 1.84 -15.42 19.95
C VAL A 280 1.11 -16.53 19.20
N THR A 281 1.36 -16.68 17.89
CA THR A 281 0.70 -17.75 17.12
C THR A 281 1.15 -19.16 17.53
N TYR A 282 2.35 -19.33 18.12
CA TYR A 282 2.75 -20.61 18.72
C TYR A 282 1.93 -20.97 19.96
N LEU A 283 1.32 -19.98 20.63
CA LEU A 283 0.40 -20.19 21.74
C LEU A 283 -1.03 -20.54 21.29
N ASN A 284 -1.29 -20.59 19.98
CA ASN A 284 -2.60 -20.81 19.37
C ASN A 284 -3.70 -19.84 19.89
N SER A 285 -3.30 -18.64 20.33
CA SER A 285 -4.24 -17.65 20.88
C SER A 285 -4.64 -16.64 19.81
N VAL A 286 -5.82 -16.83 19.25
CA VAL A 286 -6.42 -15.89 18.27
C VAL A 286 -6.62 -14.51 18.90
N VAL A 287 -7.05 -14.45 20.17
CA VAL A 287 -7.30 -13.17 20.88
C VAL A 287 -6.04 -12.33 21.00
N LEU A 288 -4.93 -12.94 21.43
CA LEU A 288 -3.65 -12.25 21.55
C LEU A 288 -3.14 -11.81 20.17
N ALA A 289 -3.32 -12.64 19.13
CA ALA A 289 -2.95 -12.27 17.76
C ALA A 289 -3.71 -11.02 17.30
N PHE A 290 -5.01 -10.92 17.55
CA PHE A 290 -5.82 -9.75 17.21
C PHE A 290 -5.41 -8.50 17.98
N ILE A 291 -5.06 -8.63 19.26
CA ILE A 291 -4.52 -7.52 20.07
C ILE A 291 -3.24 -6.98 19.42
N VAL A 292 -2.30 -7.85 19.04
CA VAL A 292 -1.04 -7.42 18.39
C VAL A 292 -1.33 -6.76 17.03
N VAL A 293 -2.33 -7.24 16.28
CA VAL A 293 -2.73 -6.67 15.00
C VAL A 293 -3.24 -5.22 15.13
N ILE A 294 -3.92 -4.87 16.24
CA ILE A 294 -4.30 -3.47 16.52
C ILE A 294 -3.07 -2.58 16.57
N PHE A 295 -2.06 -3.00 17.32
CA PHE A 295 -0.81 -2.23 17.46
C PHE A 295 -0.02 -2.18 16.15
N LEU A 296 0.01 -3.26 15.36
CA LEU A 296 0.59 -3.26 14.01
C LEU A 296 -0.12 -2.25 13.11
N GLY A 297 -1.45 -2.18 13.16
CA GLY A 297 -2.23 -1.18 12.44
C GLY A 297 -1.87 0.25 12.85
N ALA A 298 -1.77 0.50 14.14
CA ALA A 298 -1.37 1.81 14.66
C ALA A 298 0.03 2.21 14.16
N GLY A 299 1.02 1.32 14.29
CA GLY A 299 2.38 1.57 13.81
C GLY A 299 2.46 1.85 12.30
N GLN A 300 1.71 1.11 11.48
CA GLN A 300 1.64 1.33 10.02
C GLN A 300 1.15 2.73 9.67
N SER A 301 0.13 3.23 10.35
CA SER A 301 -0.46 4.55 10.06
C SER A 301 0.39 5.71 10.52
N LEU A 302 1.36 5.49 11.40
CA LEU A 302 2.28 6.52 11.91
C LEU A 302 3.49 6.72 10.98
N PHE A 303 3.93 5.66 10.32
CA PHE A 303 5.19 5.64 9.57
C PHE A 303 5.20 6.60 8.37
N PHE A 304 4.21 6.48 7.47
CA PHE A 304 4.18 7.28 6.23
C PHE A 304 4.00 8.79 6.44
N PRO A 305 3.12 9.28 7.35
CA PRO A 305 3.01 10.70 7.61
C PRO A 305 4.31 11.31 8.16
N LEU A 306 4.99 10.62 9.08
CA LEU A 306 6.28 11.07 9.61
C LEU A 306 7.36 11.11 8.52
N MET A 307 7.46 10.06 7.72
CA MET A 307 8.39 10.01 6.60
C MET A 307 8.18 11.18 5.63
N ASN A 308 6.92 11.42 5.23
CA ASN A 308 6.58 12.52 4.33
C ASN A 308 6.88 13.89 4.95
N ALA A 309 6.57 14.10 6.23
CA ALA A 309 6.86 15.35 6.92
C ALA A 309 8.36 15.65 6.93
N ILE A 310 9.19 14.68 7.30
CA ILE A 310 10.65 14.84 7.34
C ILE A 310 11.20 15.15 5.94
N LEU A 311 10.72 14.46 4.90
CA LEU A 311 11.20 14.69 3.53
C LEU A 311 10.82 16.07 2.99
N VAL A 312 9.58 16.53 3.25
CA VAL A 312 9.11 17.85 2.80
C VAL A 312 9.86 18.98 3.51
N GLU A 313 10.14 18.81 4.81
CA GLU A 313 10.89 19.82 5.59
C GLU A 313 12.39 19.83 5.26
N SER A 314 12.97 18.66 4.98
CA SER A 314 14.41 18.54 4.67
C SER A 314 14.74 18.93 3.24
N ALA A 315 13.76 19.04 2.34
CA ALA A 315 13.95 19.38 0.94
C ALA A 315 13.68 20.88 0.67
N PRO A 316 14.57 21.58 -0.06
CA PRO A 316 14.29 22.91 -0.57
C PRO A 316 13.00 22.93 -1.38
N GLU A 317 12.28 24.05 -1.37
CA GLU A 317 10.96 24.17 -2.00
C GLU A 317 10.96 23.74 -3.48
N ALA A 318 11.99 24.14 -4.24
CA ALA A 318 12.18 23.77 -5.64
C ALA A 318 12.40 22.26 -5.86
N MET A 319 12.85 21.52 -4.83
CA MET A 319 13.18 20.09 -4.92
C MET A 319 12.15 19.18 -4.25
N ARG A 320 11.16 19.73 -3.51
CA ARG A 320 10.16 18.93 -2.78
C ARG A 320 9.43 17.92 -3.68
N GLY A 321 8.91 18.37 -4.81
CA GLY A 321 8.23 17.49 -5.76
C GLY A 321 9.13 16.40 -6.31
N ARG A 322 10.41 16.73 -6.57
CA ARG A 322 11.41 15.79 -7.06
C ARG A 322 11.80 14.75 -6.03
N VAL A 323 12.00 15.14 -4.77
CA VAL A 323 12.31 14.22 -3.65
C VAL A 323 11.12 13.29 -3.38
N MET A 324 9.88 13.81 -3.45
CA MET A 324 8.68 12.97 -3.33
C MET A 324 8.54 11.96 -4.48
N GLY A 325 9.08 12.27 -5.67
CA GLY A 325 9.17 11.33 -6.79
C GLY A 325 10.08 10.12 -6.49
N VAL A 326 11.14 10.30 -5.71
CA VAL A 326 12.04 9.21 -5.29
C VAL A 326 11.33 8.20 -4.39
N LEU A 327 10.28 8.62 -3.65
CA LEU A 327 9.44 7.69 -2.88
C LEU A 327 8.69 6.68 -3.74
N SER A 328 8.60 6.87 -5.06
CA SER A 328 8.04 5.84 -5.94
C SER A 328 8.85 4.54 -5.93
N LEU A 329 10.13 4.58 -5.55
CA LEU A 329 10.98 3.41 -5.33
C LEU A 329 10.44 2.50 -4.20
N ASP A 330 9.71 3.07 -3.23
CA ASP A 330 9.04 2.32 -2.16
C ASP A 330 8.12 1.21 -2.73
N ARG A 331 7.42 1.49 -3.83
CA ARG A 331 6.56 0.51 -4.49
C ARG A 331 7.35 -0.66 -5.10
N ALA A 332 8.52 -0.38 -5.68
CA ALA A 332 9.40 -1.42 -6.20
C ALA A 332 9.91 -2.32 -5.06
N MET A 333 10.32 -1.70 -3.96
CA MET A 333 10.81 -2.40 -2.78
C MET A 333 9.69 -3.19 -2.09
N THR A 334 8.46 -2.67 -2.09
CA THR A 334 7.28 -3.39 -1.59
C THR A 334 6.97 -4.64 -2.44
N ALA A 335 7.08 -4.54 -3.78
CA ALA A 335 6.93 -5.69 -4.67
C ALA A 335 8.01 -6.75 -4.41
N LEU A 336 9.27 -6.31 -4.29
CA LEU A 336 10.40 -7.18 -3.95
C LEU A 336 10.20 -7.84 -2.59
N GLY A 337 9.80 -7.09 -1.56
CA GLY A 337 9.51 -7.58 -0.22
C GLY A 337 8.41 -8.65 -0.21
N GLY A 338 7.33 -8.44 -0.96
CA GLY A 338 6.26 -9.43 -1.12
C GLY A 338 6.73 -10.72 -1.79
N ALA A 339 7.52 -10.62 -2.86
CA ALA A 339 8.09 -11.79 -3.53
C ALA A 339 9.05 -12.55 -2.61
N LEU A 340 9.98 -11.85 -1.95
CA LEU A 340 10.91 -12.45 -0.99
C LEU A 340 10.18 -13.11 0.18
N ALA A 341 9.14 -12.46 0.72
CA ALA A 341 8.32 -13.02 1.79
C ALA A 341 7.64 -14.32 1.38
N GLY A 342 7.05 -14.36 0.17
CA GLY A 342 6.41 -15.57 -0.35
C GLY A 342 7.39 -16.71 -0.58
N ILE A 343 8.55 -16.44 -1.20
CA ILE A 343 9.59 -17.45 -1.46
C ILE A 343 10.15 -17.97 -0.14
N ALA A 344 10.51 -17.08 0.79
CA ALA A 344 11.06 -17.47 2.07
C ALA A 344 10.02 -18.22 2.93
N ALA A 345 8.74 -17.82 2.92
CA ALA A 345 7.70 -18.53 3.64
C ALA A 345 7.42 -19.92 3.07
N GLY A 346 7.58 -20.11 1.76
CA GLY A 346 7.49 -21.42 1.13
C GLY A 346 8.63 -22.36 1.51
N ALA A 347 9.82 -21.82 1.76
CA ALA A 347 11.02 -22.59 2.10
C ALA A 347 11.18 -22.85 3.61
N LEU A 348 10.93 -21.83 4.44
CA LEU A 348 11.23 -21.81 5.88
C LEU A 348 9.97 -21.90 6.75
N GLY A 349 8.80 -21.84 6.15
CA GLY A 349 7.52 -21.72 6.85
C GLY A 349 7.18 -20.27 7.22
N VAL A 350 5.87 -20.06 7.43
CA VAL A 350 5.27 -18.71 7.59
C VAL A 350 5.78 -18.01 8.86
N GLN A 351 5.79 -18.73 9.98
CA GLN A 351 6.13 -18.18 11.31
C GLN A 351 7.60 -17.74 11.38
N LEU A 352 8.54 -18.61 10.96
CA LEU A 352 9.97 -18.29 10.99
C LEU A 352 10.30 -17.13 10.05
N THR A 353 9.72 -17.14 8.85
CA THR A 353 9.94 -16.06 7.88
C THR A 353 9.41 -14.73 8.41
N GLN A 354 8.26 -14.73 9.07
CA GLN A 354 7.71 -13.53 9.72
C GLN A 354 8.67 -12.99 10.80
N ILE A 355 9.27 -13.86 11.61
CA ILE A 355 10.29 -13.46 12.60
C ILE A 355 11.49 -12.82 11.90
N ILE A 356 12.01 -13.42 10.83
CA ILE A 356 13.13 -12.89 10.05
C ILE A 356 12.81 -11.49 9.53
N PHE A 357 11.59 -11.27 9.00
CA PHE A 357 11.16 -9.98 8.50
C PHE A 357 11.00 -8.95 9.63
N GLY A 358 10.46 -9.34 10.79
CA GLY A 358 10.41 -8.49 11.97
C GLY A 358 11.79 -8.08 12.46
N VAL A 359 12.74 -9.02 12.52
CA VAL A 359 14.15 -8.77 12.85
C VAL A 359 14.80 -7.87 11.80
N GLY A 360 14.47 -8.02 10.51
CA GLY A 360 14.91 -7.12 9.44
C GLY A 360 14.51 -5.66 9.68
N CYS A 361 13.26 -5.41 10.13
CA CYS A 361 12.83 -4.08 10.55
C CYS A 361 13.65 -3.55 11.74
N LEU A 362 13.89 -4.39 12.77
CA LEU A 362 14.68 -4.03 13.94
C LEU A 362 16.12 -3.69 13.57
N ILE A 363 16.77 -4.53 12.76
CA ILE A 363 18.13 -4.30 12.27
C ILE A 363 18.18 -2.98 11.49
N THR A 364 17.22 -2.74 10.59
CA THR A 364 17.15 -1.49 9.83
C THR A 364 17.05 -0.29 10.78
N ALA A 365 16.19 -0.34 11.79
CA ALA A 365 16.03 0.74 12.75
C ALA A 365 17.32 0.98 13.57
N ILE A 366 17.97 -0.08 14.06
CA ILE A 366 19.21 0.01 14.84
C ILE A 366 20.37 0.54 13.99
N LEU A 367 20.57 0.01 12.78
CA LEU A 367 21.60 0.47 11.85
C LEU A 367 21.43 1.95 11.51
N MET A 368 20.20 2.38 11.23
CA MET A 368 19.93 3.78 10.89
C MET A 368 20.07 4.70 12.11
N TYR A 369 19.73 4.22 13.31
CA TYR A 369 19.97 4.95 14.55
C TYR A 369 21.45 5.17 14.83
N THR A 370 22.31 4.19 14.53
CA THR A 370 23.75 4.26 14.78
C THR A 370 24.51 4.98 13.66
N LEU A 371 24.22 4.67 12.39
CA LEU A 371 24.98 5.15 11.24
C LEU A 371 24.57 6.56 10.75
N TYR A 372 23.33 7.00 11.11
CA TYR A 372 22.80 8.30 10.64
C TYR A 372 22.41 9.24 11.81
N PRO A 373 23.40 9.83 12.51
CA PRO A 373 23.13 10.77 13.61
C PRO A 373 22.31 12.00 13.18
N ALA A 374 22.36 12.36 11.88
CA ALA A 374 21.56 13.44 11.31
C ALA A 374 20.05 13.25 11.52
N LEU A 375 19.56 11.99 11.47
CA LEU A 375 18.15 11.67 11.70
C LEU A 375 17.68 11.99 13.13
N ARG A 376 18.55 11.85 14.12
CA ARG A 376 18.22 12.13 15.52
C ARG A 376 18.03 13.63 15.80
N ARG A 377 18.57 14.49 14.93
CA ARG A 377 18.55 15.96 15.06
C ARG A 377 17.43 16.61 14.27
N VAL A 378 16.64 15.83 13.54
CA VAL A 378 15.48 16.33 12.78
C VAL A 378 14.39 16.68 13.79
N GLN A 379 14.09 17.97 13.86
CA GLN A 379 13.06 18.55 14.73
C GLN A 379 11.66 18.38 14.14
#